data_02f65cf18ddd72f482626d89ab9070e1
#
_entry.id   02f65cf18ddd72f482626d89ab9070e1
#
_cell.length_a   1.000
_cell.length_b   1.000
_cell.length_c   1.000
_cell.angle_alpha   90.00
_cell.angle_beta   90.00
_cell.angle_gamma   90.00
#
_symmetry.space_group_name_H-M   'P 1'
#
loop_
_entity.id
_entity.type
_entity.pdbx_description
1 polymer ?
#
loop_
_entity_poly.entity_id
_entity_poly.type
_entity_poly.pdbx_seq_one_letter_code
_entity_poly.pdbx_strand_id
1 'polypeptide(L)'
;MEVLLESTGIKVKGNCVIQELEPLQKIMLDTIESERSSVQIDLSEVEAIDTAGVQLLTVCRINALEKGKTFQITSESEPVREALKLTGLGSMLVDSNK
;
A
#
# COMPACT_ATOMS: atom_id res chain seq x y z
N MET A 1 12.20 3.60 6.56
CA MET A 1 11.38 2.67 5.75
C MET A 1 12.22 2.09 4.63
N GLU A 2 12.05 0.81 4.38
CA GLU A 2 12.69 0.16 3.24
C GLU A 2 11.60 -0.32 2.29
N VAL A 3 11.76 -0.03 1.00
CA VAL A 3 10.77 -0.41 -0.01
C VAL A 3 11.48 -1.20 -1.08
N LEU A 4 11.00 -2.42 -1.33
CA LEU A 4 11.59 -3.34 -2.29
C LEU A 4 10.58 -3.61 -3.41
N LEU A 5 11.01 -3.42 -4.64
CA LEU A 5 10.18 -3.77 -5.79
C LEU A 5 10.58 -5.17 -6.24
N GLU A 6 9.65 -6.10 -6.11
CA GLU A 6 9.87 -7.50 -6.45
C GLU A 6 9.04 -7.87 -7.67
N SER A 7 9.32 -9.05 -8.23
CA SER A 7 8.56 -9.49 -9.40
C SER A 7 7.07 -9.65 -9.09
N THR A 8 6.74 -9.98 -7.85
CA THR A 8 5.34 -10.18 -7.44
C THR A 8 4.68 -8.90 -6.93
N GLY A 9 5.46 -7.85 -6.66
CA GLY A 9 4.87 -6.61 -6.16
C GLY A 9 5.83 -5.81 -5.32
N ILE A 10 5.28 -4.96 -4.47
CA ILE A 10 6.03 -4.05 -3.62
C ILE A 10 6.03 -4.59 -2.19
N LYS A 11 7.19 -4.66 -1.57
CA LYS A 11 7.30 -5.06 -0.17
C LYS A 11 7.81 -3.87 0.64
N VAL A 12 7.14 -3.58 1.75
CA VAL A 12 7.46 -2.44 2.61
C VAL A 12 7.88 -2.94 3.98
N LYS A 13 8.98 -2.42 4.50
CA LYS A 13 9.47 -2.75 5.84
C LYS A 13 9.67 -1.46 6.62
N GLY A 14 9.35 -1.49 7.90
CA GLY A 14 9.60 -0.37 8.80
C GLY A 14 8.37 0.50 8.98
N ASN A 15 8.57 1.81 8.96
CA ASN A 15 7.54 2.75 9.38
C ASN A 15 6.91 3.48 8.21
N CYS A 16 5.59 3.35 8.06
CA CYS A 16 4.80 4.09 7.07
C CYS A 16 4.23 5.33 7.72
N VAL A 17 5.11 6.27 8.06
CA VAL A 17 4.73 7.51 8.74
C VAL A 17 5.14 8.69 7.87
N ILE A 18 4.47 9.82 8.08
CA ILE A 18 4.53 10.95 7.14
C ILE A 18 5.96 11.39 6.81
N GLN A 19 6.89 11.31 7.77
CA GLN A 19 8.26 11.73 7.54
C GLN A 19 9.05 10.78 6.63
N GLU A 20 8.51 9.59 6.34
CA GLU A 20 9.26 8.55 5.65
C GLU A 20 8.55 8.01 4.40
N LEU A 21 7.49 8.65 3.95
CA LEU A 21 6.65 8.09 2.88
C LEU A 21 7.18 8.31 1.47
N GLU A 22 8.15 9.18 1.28
CA GLU A 22 8.60 9.54 -0.05
C GLU A 22 9.07 8.34 -0.89
N PRO A 23 9.89 7.43 -0.36
CA PRO A 23 10.32 6.27 -1.17
C PRO A 23 9.14 5.40 -1.60
N LEU A 24 8.16 5.21 -0.72
CA LEU A 24 7.00 4.40 -1.06
C LEU A 24 6.15 5.11 -2.11
N GLN A 25 5.94 6.41 -1.96
CA GLN A 25 5.16 7.18 -2.91
C GLN A 25 5.77 7.07 -4.31
N LYS A 26 7.09 7.21 -4.40
CA LYS A 26 7.78 7.16 -5.67
C LYS A 26 7.61 5.80 -6.36
N ILE A 27 7.82 4.72 -5.61
CA ILE A 27 7.72 3.38 -6.18
C ILE A 27 6.28 3.07 -6.59
N MET A 28 5.31 3.52 -5.79
CA MET A 28 3.91 3.30 -6.15
C MET A 28 3.54 4.03 -7.43
N LEU A 29 3.96 5.29 -7.58
CA LEU A 29 3.70 6.03 -8.81
C LEU A 29 4.35 5.37 -10.01
N ASP A 30 5.60 4.94 -9.86
CA ASP A 30 6.31 4.27 -10.95
C ASP A 30 5.58 2.98 -11.34
N THR A 31 5.10 2.23 -10.36
CA THR A 31 4.39 0.98 -10.62
C THR A 31 3.06 1.23 -11.31
N ILE A 32 2.33 2.27 -10.88
CA ILE A 32 1.05 2.60 -11.49
C ILE A 32 1.24 3.04 -12.94
N GLU A 33 2.35 3.70 -13.24
CA GLU A 33 2.63 4.16 -14.61
C GLU A 33 3.33 3.11 -15.45
N SER A 34 3.70 1.98 -14.86
CA SER A 34 4.37 0.91 -15.59
C SER A 34 3.36 0.11 -16.39
N GLU A 35 3.85 -0.93 -17.07
CA GLU A 35 2.97 -1.81 -17.84
C GLU A 35 2.39 -2.96 -17.01
N ARG A 36 2.67 -2.98 -15.71
CA ARG A 36 2.09 -4.00 -14.84
C ARG A 36 0.58 -3.82 -14.77
N SER A 37 -0.15 -4.93 -14.81
CA SER A 37 -1.61 -4.88 -14.76
C SER A 37 -2.14 -4.81 -13.34
N SER A 38 -1.30 -5.06 -12.34
CA SER A 38 -1.73 -5.04 -10.95
C SER A 38 -0.68 -4.38 -10.06
N VAL A 39 -1.16 -3.76 -8.99
CA VAL A 39 -0.32 -3.21 -7.94
C VAL A 39 -0.56 -4.05 -6.69
N GLN A 40 0.45 -4.82 -6.29
CA GLN A 40 0.35 -5.68 -5.11
C GLN A 40 1.34 -5.19 -4.08
N ILE A 41 0.90 -5.05 -2.84
CA ILE A 41 1.70 -4.48 -1.78
C ILE A 41 1.69 -5.40 -0.58
N ASP A 42 2.88 -5.80 -0.14
CA ASP A 42 3.07 -6.62 1.06
C ASP A 42 3.47 -5.70 2.20
N LEU A 43 2.61 -5.59 3.19
CA LEU A 43 2.81 -4.74 4.36
C LEU A 43 3.04 -5.58 5.63
N SER A 44 3.42 -6.84 5.48
CA SER A 44 3.57 -7.74 6.62
C SER A 44 4.71 -7.34 7.56
N GLU A 45 5.67 -6.56 7.07
CA GLU A 45 6.81 -6.13 7.89
C GLU A 45 6.78 -4.66 8.24
N VAL A 46 5.61 -4.02 8.11
CA VAL A 46 5.42 -2.64 8.55
C VAL A 46 5.26 -2.64 10.07
N GLU A 47 6.09 -1.84 10.74
CA GLU A 47 6.12 -1.77 12.20
C GLU A 47 5.21 -0.69 12.76
N ALA A 48 4.99 0.37 12.00
CA ALA A 48 4.11 1.46 12.40
C ALA A 48 3.53 2.12 11.16
N ILE A 49 2.32 2.64 11.29
CA ILE A 49 1.67 3.35 10.20
C ILE A 49 0.79 4.44 10.82
N ASP A 50 0.80 5.63 10.24
CA ASP A 50 -0.05 6.72 10.69
C ASP A 50 -1.12 7.00 9.64
N THR A 51 -1.95 8.03 9.90
CA THR A 51 -3.02 8.40 8.99
C THR A 51 -2.49 8.75 7.60
N ALA A 52 -1.34 9.40 7.54
CA ALA A 52 -0.75 9.75 6.24
C ALA A 52 -0.39 8.49 5.45
N GLY A 53 0.10 7.45 6.13
CA GLY A 53 0.37 6.18 5.46
C GLY A 53 -0.89 5.55 4.90
N VAL A 54 -1.97 5.54 5.68
CA VAL A 54 -3.24 4.99 5.19
C VAL A 54 -3.76 5.81 4.03
N GLN A 55 -3.65 7.13 4.10
CA GLN A 55 -4.09 8.00 3.02
C GLN A 55 -3.31 7.75 1.73
N LEU A 56 -2.00 7.54 1.85
CA LEU A 56 -1.20 7.25 0.68
C LEU A 56 -1.66 5.96 0.01
N LEU A 57 -1.92 4.92 0.79
CA LEU A 57 -2.43 3.66 0.23
C LEU A 57 -3.77 3.88 -0.47
N THR A 58 -4.64 4.68 0.11
CA THR A 58 -5.95 4.96 -0.48
C THR A 58 -5.82 5.69 -1.81
N VAL A 59 -4.97 6.72 -1.86
CA VAL A 59 -4.75 7.48 -3.10
C VAL A 59 -4.16 6.58 -4.17
N CYS A 60 -3.21 5.73 -3.81
CA CYS A 60 -2.61 4.82 -4.78
C CYS A 60 -3.63 3.83 -5.33
N ARG A 61 -4.52 3.34 -4.49
CA ARG A 61 -5.59 2.46 -4.97
C ARG A 61 -6.47 3.17 -5.99
N ILE A 62 -6.88 4.40 -5.67
CA ILE A 62 -7.72 5.17 -6.59
C ILE A 62 -7.01 5.38 -7.92
N ASN A 63 -5.74 5.78 -7.87
CA ASN A 63 -4.98 6.02 -9.09
C ASN A 63 -4.80 4.75 -9.92
N ALA A 64 -4.53 3.62 -9.25
CA ALA A 64 -4.38 2.35 -9.95
C ALA A 64 -5.66 1.97 -10.67
N LEU A 65 -6.80 2.10 -9.99
CA LEU A 65 -8.07 1.75 -10.60
C LEU A 65 -8.40 2.66 -11.78
N GLU A 66 -8.04 3.94 -11.69
CA GLU A 66 -8.26 4.86 -12.79
C GLU A 66 -7.43 4.51 -14.02
N LYS A 67 -6.31 3.83 -13.82
CA LYS A 67 -5.46 3.37 -14.92
C LYS A 67 -5.85 1.97 -15.40
N GLY A 68 -6.95 1.44 -14.90
CA GLY A 68 -7.40 0.11 -15.29
C GLY A 68 -6.64 -1.02 -14.64
N LYS A 69 -5.91 -0.75 -13.57
CA LYS A 69 -5.14 -1.76 -12.86
C LYS A 69 -5.87 -2.22 -11.62
N THR A 70 -5.53 -3.42 -11.14
CA THR A 70 -6.02 -3.87 -9.85
C THR A 70 -5.06 -3.41 -8.75
N PHE A 71 -5.57 -3.30 -7.53
CA PHE A 71 -4.78 -2.91 -6.37
C PHE A 71 -5.10 -3.88 -5.25
N GLN A 72 -4.07 -4.43 -4.61
CA GLN A 72 -4.27 -5.43 -3.57
C GLN A 72 -3.19 -5.32 -2.51
N ILE A 73 -3.59 -5.32 -1.24
CA ILE A 73 -2.68 -5.53 -0.12
C ILE A 73 -2.64 -7.03 0.12
N THR A 74 -1.49 -7.65 -0.16
CA THR A 74 -1.38 -9.10 -0.12
C THR A 74 -1.18 -9.64 1.28
N SER A 75 -0.61 -8.83 2.17
CA SER A 75 -0.38 -9.23 3.55
C SER A 75 -0.23 -7.98 4.39
N GLU A 76 -0.61 -8.05 5.66
CA GLU A 76 -0.57 -6.88 6.54
C GLU A 76 -0.12 -7.27 7.92
N SER A 77 0.65 -6.39 8.56
CA SER A 77 1.08 -6.56 9.93
C SER A 77 -0.06 -6.15 10.88
N GLU A 78 0.12 -6.45 12.17
CA GLU A 78 -0.86 -6.06 13.17
C GLU A 78 -1.07 -4.55 13.23
N PRO A 79 -0.01 -3.71 13.25
CA PRO A 79 -0.22 -2.26 13.23
C PRO A 79 -1.01 -1.77 12.02
N VAL A 80 -0.77 -2.36 10.84
CA VAL A 80 -1.51 -1.99 9.65
C VAL A 80 -2.97 -2.38 9.79
N ARG A 81 -3.23 -3.60 10.27
CA ARG A 81 -4.60 -4.06 10.47
C ARG A 81 -5.37 -3.16 11.42
N GLU A 82 -4.73 -2.77 12.52
CA GLU A 82 -5.36 -1.88 13.49
C GLU A 82 -5.64 -0.50 12.90
N ALA A 83 -4.70 0.04 12.13
CA ALA A 83 -4.90 1.35 11.51
C ALA A 83 -6.05 1.32 10.50
N LEU A 84 -6.14 0.26 9.72
CA LEU A 84 -7.22 0.15 8.74
C LEU A 84 -8.58 0.03 9.43
N LYS A 85 -8.62 -0.68 10.56
CA LYS A 85 -9.84 -0.75 11.37
C LYS A 85 -10.25 0.61 11.89
N LEU A 86 -9.30 1.34 12.47
CA LEU A 86 -9.59 2.63 13.09
C LEU A 86 -10.05 3.68 12.09
N THR A 87 -9.51 3.63 10.88
CA THR A 87 -9.88 4.59 9.84
C THR A 87 -11.14 4.20 9.08
N GLY A 88 -11.59 2.95 9.24
CA GLY A 88 -12.74 2.45 8.48
C GLY A 88 -12.45 2.19 7.02
N LEU A 89 -11.18 2.20 6.62
CA LEU A 89 -10.79 2.04 5.21
C LEU A 89 -10.37 0.61 4.88
N GLY A 90 -10.41 -0.30 5.84
CA GLY A 90 -9.96 -1.65 5.62
C GLY A 90 -10.71 -2.36 4.51
N SER A 91 -12.03 -2.23 4.47
CA SER A 91 -12.83 -2.90 3.46
C SER A 91 -12.57 -2.34 2.06
N MET A 92 -12.07 -1.12 1.97
CA MET A 92 -11.74 -0.52 0.68
C MET A 92 -10.35 -0.95 0.22
N LEU A 93 -9.39 -1.05 1.14
CA LEU A 93 -8.00 -1.29 0.80
C LEU A 93 -7.64 -2.77 0.74
N VAL A 94 -8.17 -3.58 1.65
CA VAL A 94 -7.93 -5.01 1.65
C VAL A 94 -9.05 -5.68 0.88
N ASP A 95 -8.70 -6.32 -0.20
CA ASP A 95 -9.70 -6.99 -1.02
C ASP A 95 -10.20 -8.19 -0.26
N SER A 96 -11.41 -8.11 0.13
CA SER A 96 -12.02 -9.20 0.85
C SER A 96 -12.86 -10.07 -0.02
N ASN A 97 -12.95 -9.88 -1.27
CA ASN A 97 -13.65 -10.61 -2.19
C ASN A 97 -13.95 -11.76 -2.14
N LYS A 98 -13.71 -11.26 -1.64
CA LYS A 98 -13.82 -11.84 -1.31
C LYS A 98 -14.49 -12.02 -1.38
#